data_e628f96ce3e9a726d62c82df69088cef
#
_entry.id   e628f96ce3e9a726d62c82df69088cef
#
_cell.length_a   1.000
_cell.length_b   1.000
_cell.length_c   1.000
_cell.angle_alpha   90.00
_cell.angle_beta   90.00
_cell.angle_gamma   90.00
#
_symmetry.space_group_name_H-M   'P 1'
#
loop_
_entity.id
_entity.type
_entity.pdbx_description
1 polymer ?
#
loop_
_entity_poly.entity_id
_entity_poly.type
_entity_poly.pdbx_seq_one_letter_code
_entity_poly.pdbx_strand_id
1 'polypeptide(L)'
;MADRALNYLGLMRKAGKLEIGETATGFAVKDGKARIVCVAADASDNAVHRAKGYLNGRRALYVTLPYTKEELSHALGKSGCSMAACT
;
A
#
# COMPACT_ATOMS: atom_id res chain seq x y z
N MET A 1 2.88 -10.46 18.36
CA MET A 1 3.07 -9.07 18.80
C MET A 1 2.50 -8.12 17.78
N ALA A 2 1.66 -7.20 18.20
CA ALA A 2 1.09 -6.23 17.27
C ALA A 2 2.18 -5.29 16.79
N ASP A 3 2.31 -5.18 15.51
CA ASP A 3 3.31 -4.32 14.90
C ASP A 3 2.74 -2.90 14.76
N ARG A 4 3.55 -1.90 15.10
CA ARG A 4 3.12 -0.51 15.02
C ARG A 4 2.71 -0.12 13.60
N ALA A 5 3.46 -0.57 12.61
CA ALA A 5 3.17 -0.22 11.22
C ALA A 5 1.81 -0.77 10.79
N LEU A 6 1.49 -2.01 11.13
CA LEU A 6 0.18 -2.58 10.83
C LEU A 6 -0.94 -1.85 11.57
N ASN A 7 -0.69 -1.46 12.83
CA ASN A 7 -1.67 -0.69 13.59
C ASN A 7 -1.94 0.67 12.95
N TYR A 8 -0.90 1.37 12.53
CA TYR A 8 -1.05 2.66 11.84
C TYR A 8 -1.82 2.52 10.53
N LEU A 9 -1.52 1.47 9.76
CA LEU A 9 -2.24 1.23 8.51
C LEU A 9 -3.72 1.00 8.78
N GLY A 10 -4.05 0.23 9.82
CA GLY A 10 -5.43 0.02 10.21
C GLY A 10 -6.13 1.31 10.62
N LEU A 11 -5.44 2.17 11.37
CA LEU A 11 -5.97 3.47 11.75
C LEU A 11 -6.18 4.39 10.55
N MET A 12 -5.24 4.39 9.62
CA MET A 12 -5.35 5.18 8.41
C MET A 12 -6.52 4.73 7.54
N ARG A 13 -6.75 3.42 7.48
CA ARG A 13 -7.90 2.87 6.78
C ARG A 13 -9.20 3.38 7.38
N LYS A 14 -9.32 3.34 8.71
CA LYS A 14 -10.50 3.84 9.42
C LYS A 14 -10.72 5.33 9.19
N ALA A 15 -9.64 6.07 9.08
CA ALA A 15 -9.70 7.52 8.86
C ALA A 15 -9.94 7.88 7.39
N GLY A 16 -10.05 6.91 6.49
CA GLY A 16 -10.20 7.17 5.06
C GLY A 16 -8.95 7.69 4.38
N LYS A 17 -7.78 7.43 4.97
CA LYS A 17 -6.51 7.92 4.45
C LYS A 17 -5.63 6.82 3.87
N LEU A 18 -6.23 5.69 3.55
CA LEU A 18 -5.51 4.56 2.97
C LEU A 18 -6.32 4.01 1.80
N GLU A 19 -5.70 3.99 0.63
CA GLU A 19 -6.25 3.35 -0.55
C GLU A 19 -5.62 1.97 -0.68
N ILE A 20 -6.43 0.94 -0.70
CA ILE A 20 -5.97 -0.45 -0.64
C ILE A 20 -6.17 -1.14 -1.98
N GLY A 21 -5.13 -1.80 -2.44
CA GLY A 21 -5.16 -2.54 -3.68
C GLY A 21 -4.47 -1.81 -4.82
N GLU A 22 -4.20 -2.54 -5.87
CA GLU A 22 -3.40 -2.05 -6.99
C GLU A 22 -4.08 -0.90 -7.73
N THR A 23 -5.36 -1.09 -8.06
CA THR A 23 -6.11 -0.08 -8.80
C THR A 23 -6.25 1.21 -7.99
N ALA A 24 -6.65 1.09 -6.72
CA ALA A 24 -6.82 2.25 -5.86
C ALA A 24 -5.50 2.97 -5.62
N THR A 25 -4.41 2.22 -5.46
CA THR A 25 -3.07 2.80 -5.33
C THR A 25 -2.70 3.61 -6.57
N GLY A 26 -2.92 3.05 -7.74
CA GLY A 26 -2.62 3.72 -9.00
C GLY A 26 -3.38 5.03 -9.15
N PHE A 27 -4.67 5.03 -8.83
CA PHE A 27 -5.47 6.26 -8.88
C PHE A 27 -5.00 7.30 -7.87
N ALA A 28 -4.66 6.87 -6.65
CA ALA A 28 -4.19 7.80 -5.62
C ALA A 28 -2.89 8.49 -6.04
N VAL A 29 -1.98 7.74 -6.64
CA VAL A 29 -0.73 8.31 -7.14
C VAL A 29 -0.99 9.26 -8.30
N LYS A 30 -1.81 8.83 -9.25
CA LYS A 30 -2.13 9.64 -10.43
C LYS A 30 -2.80 10.96 -10.05
N ASP A 31 -3.69 10.92 -9.05
CA ASP A 31 -4.39 12.11 -8.58
C ASP A 31 -3.52 13.00 -7.68
N GLY A 32 -2.29 12.60 -7.40
CA GLY A 32 -1.39 13.38 -6.55
C GLY A 32 -1.73 13.31 -5.07
N LYS A 33 -2.57 12.35 -4.66
CA LYS A 33 -2.99 12.20 -3.26
C LYS A 33 -2.07 11.28 -2.46
N ALA A 34 -1.41 10.35 -3.13
CA ALA A 34 -0.55 9.39 -2.44
C ALA A 34 0.70 10.05 -1.92
N ARG A 35 1.01 9.79 -0.65
CA ARG A 35 2.25 10.24 -0.01
C ARG A 35 3.25 9.11 0.06
N ILE A 36 2.78 7.90 0.35
CA ILE A 36 3.60 6.70 0.47
C ILE A 36 2.87 5.57 -0.21
N VAL A 37 3.59 4.81 -1.02
CA VAL A 37 3.09 3.55 -1.58
C VAL A 37 3.81 2.41 -0.87
N CYS A 38 3.03 1.55 -0.21
CA CYS A 38 3.53 0.40 0.53
C CYS A 38 3.26 -0.87 -0.26
N VAL A 39 4.24 -1.75 -0.31
CA VAL A 39 4.14 -3.01 -1.04
C VAL A 39 4.49 -4.16 -0.10
N ALA A 40 3.74 -5.26 -0.19
CA ALA A 40 3.99 -6.44 0.64
C ALA A 40 5.35 -7.06 0.33
N ALA A 41 5.95 -7.70 1.33
CA ALA A 41 7.26 -8.33 1.18
C ALA A 41 7.28 -9.41 0.10
N ASP A 42 6.16 -10.12 -0.08
CA ASP A 42 6.03 -11.19 -1.05
C ASP A 42 5.20 -10.78 -2.28
N ALA A 43 5.09 -9.49 -2.54
CA ALA A 43 4.40 -9.03 -3.74
C ALA A 43 5.09 -9.57 -4.99
N SER A 44 4.30 -9.90 -6.01
CA SER A 44 4.85 -10.42 -7.26
C SER A 44 5.72 -9.36 -7.95
N ASP A 45 6.61 -9.81 -8.82
CA ASP A 45 7.47 -8.90 -9.58
C ASP A 45 6.62 -7.92 -10.41
N ASN A 46 5.50 -8.38 -10.93
CA ASN A 46 4.58 -7.53 -11.67
C ASN A 46 3.98 -6.44 -10.77
N ALA A 47 3.58 -6.79 -9.56
CA ALA A 47 3.02 -5.82 -8.61
C ALA A 47 4.06 -4.78 -8.22
N VAL A 48 5.28 -5.21 -7.95
CA VAL A 48 6.39 -4.31 -7.61
C VAL A 48 6.69 -3.37 -8.79
N HIS A 49 6.75 -3.92 -9.98
CA HIS A 49 7.02 -3.15 -11.20
C HIS A 49 5.93 -2.09 -11.42
N ARG A 50 4.67 -2.46 -11.24
CA ARG A 50 3.56 -1.52 -11.39
C ARG A 50 3.61 -0.42 -10.34
N ALA A 51 3.88 -0.77 -9.08
CA ALA A 51 3.99 0.21 -8.02
C ALA A 51 5.09 1.22 -8.30
N LYS A 52 6.25 0.76 -8.74
CA LYS A 52 7.35 1.64 -9.11
C LYS A 52 7.01 2.49 -10.32
N GLY A 53 6.28 1.92 -11.28
CA GLY A 53 5.81 2.64 -12.46
C GLY A 53 4.87 3.79 -12.10
N TYR A 54 3.95 3.57 -11.16
CA TYR A 54 3.05 4.63 -10.70
C TYR A 54 3.84 5.81 -10.14
N LEU A 55 4.96 5.54 -9.47
CA LEU A 55 5.75 6.57 -8.80
C LEU A 55 6.69 7.34 -9.72
N ASN A 56 6.83 6.90 -10.95
CA ASN A 56 7.73 7.54 -11.90
C ASN A 56 7.34 9.01 -12.10
N GLY A 57 8.24 9.92 -11.76
CA GLY A 57 7.98 11.35 -11.86
C GLY A 57 7.07 11.90 -10.76
N ARG A 58 6.82 11.13 -9.71
CA ARG A 58 5.95 11.55 -8.59
C ARG A 58 6.77 11.71 -7.32
N ARG A 59 6.22 12.45 -6.36
CA ARG A 59 6.90 12.71 -5.06
C ARG A 59 6.65 11.64 -4.02
N ALA A 60 5.70 10.74 -4.24
CA ALA A 60 5.36 9.71 -3.26
C ALA A 60 6.56 8.79 -3.01
N LEU A 61 6.67 8.31 -1.79
CA LEU A 61 7.73 7.39 -1.39
C LEU A 61 7.31 5.94 -1.64
N TYR A 62 8.27 5.10 -1.98
CA TYR A 62 8.06 3.67 -2.13
C TYR A 62 8.64 2.96 -0.90
N VAL A 63 7.82 2.12 -0.26
CA VAL A 63 8.23 1.36 0.92
C VAL A 63 7.85 -0.10 0.75
N THR A 64 8.79 -0.99 0.94
CA THR A 64 8.51 -2.42 1.04
C THR A 64 8.28 -2.76 2.50
N LEU A 65 7.10 -3.28 2.82
CA LEU A 65 6.75 -3.66 4.18
C LEU A 65 7.28 -5.06 4.48
N PRO A 66 7.64 -5.36 5.75
CA PRO A 66 8.09 -6.69 6.15
C PRO A 66 6.93 -7.67 6.38
N TYR A 67 5.80 -7.45 5.73
CA TYR A 67 4.59 -8.27 5.89
C TYR A 67 4.21 -8.91 4.56
N THR A 68 3.68 -10.13 4.65
CA THR A 68 3.18 -10.83 3.47
C THR A 68 1.84 -10.22 3.01
N LYS A 69 1.45 -10.56 1.78
CA LYS A 69 0.12 -10.19 1.27
C LYS A 69 -0.99 -10.67 2.20
N GLU A 70 -0.83 -11.90 2.73
CA GLU A 70 -1.81 -12.49 3.64
C GLU A 70 -1.91 -11.67 4.92
N GLU A 71 -0.77 -11.31 5.51
CA GLU A 71 -0.73 -10.51 6.72
C GLU A 71 -1.39 -9.14 6.52
N LEU A 72 -1.08 -8.49 5.41
CA LEU A 72 -1.69 -7.20 5.07
C LEU A 72 -3.19 -7.34 4.84
N SER A 73 -3.59 -8.37 4.10
CA SER A 73 -5.01 -8.61 3.82
C SER A 73 -5.80 -8.82 5.10
N HIS A 74 -5.24 -9.60 6.02
CA HIS A 74 -5.87 -9.84 7.31
C HIS A 74 -5.97 -8.56 8.14
N ALA A 75 -4.89 -7.80 8.22
CA ALA A 75 -4.87 -6.57 9.02
C ALA A 75 -5.79 -5.49 8.47
N LEU A 76 -5.90 -5.40 7.16
CA LEU A 76 -6.70 -4.37 6.49
C LEU A 76 -8.10 -4.84 6.11
N GLY A 77 -8.42 -6.11 6.37
CA GLY A 77 -9.75 -6.66 6.10
C GLY A 77 -10.12 -6.73 4.63
N LYS A 78 -9.15 -6.87 3.75
CA LYS A 78 -9.39 -6.91 2.32
C LYS A 78 -8.52 -7.99 1.66
N SER A 79 -9.14 -8.90 0.90
CA SER A 79 -8.43 -10.00 0.25
C SER A 79 -7.49 -9.51 -0.86
N GLY A 80 -6.37 -10.21 -0.99
CA GLY A 80 -5.46 -9.99 -2.11
C GLY A 80 -4.71 -8.66 -2.06
N CYS A 81 -4.53 -8.10 -0.88
CA CYS A 81 -3.86 -6.82 -0.72
C CYS A 81 -2.34 -6.99 -0.84
N SER A 82 -1.78 -6.60 -1.99
CA SER A 82 -0.33 -6.62 -2.18
C SER A 82 0.29 -5.22 -2.09
N MET A 83 -0.51 -4.17 -2.17
CA MET A 83 -0.04 -2.81 -2.04
C MET A 83 -1.14 -1.90 -1.52
N ALA A 84 -0.74 -0.76 -1.00
CA ALA A 84 -1.64 0.27 -0.51
C ALA A 84 -0.96 1.62 -0.61
N ALA A 85 -1.74 2.68 -0.71
CA ALA A 85 -1.23 4.04 -0.74
C ALA A 85 -1.74 4.81 0.47
N CYS A 86 -0.83 5.48 1.15
CA CYS A 86 -1.17 6.39 2.23
C CYS A 86 -1.45 7.77 1.65
N THR A 87 -2.60 8.28 1.92
CA THR A 87 -3.02 9.61 1.47
C THR A 87 -3.17 10.57 2.63
#